data_f3a60d863aec6845de80f646875c9720
#
_entry.id   f3a60d863aec6845de80f646875c9720
#
_cell.length_a   1.000
_cell.length_b   1.000
_cell.length_c   1.000
_cell.angle_alpha   90.00
_cell.angle_beta   90.00
_cell.angle_gamma   90.00
#
_symmetry.space_group_name_H-M   'P 1'
#
loop_
_entity.id
_entity.type
_entity.pdbx_description
1 polymer ?
#
loop_
_entity_poly.entity_id
_entity_poly.type
_entity_poly.pdbx_seq_one_letter_code
_entity_poly.pdbx_strand_id
1 'polypeptide(L)'
;FETVEPQASRLAALQAQGVELQSLDRCEPELLLSELARRGCNRVLWECGPGLASAALQQGCVQEIAAVIAPKLLGGELARTPLGDLGFTAMDQVLSLNSEPGFSLGQDLLVKAQLSSCAAPN
;
A
#
# COMPACT_ATOMS: atom_id res chain seq x y z
N PHE A 1 -7.89 3.42 11.97
CA PHE A 1 -6.54 3.92 12.29
C PHE A 1 -6.64 4.77 13.55
N GLU A 2 -5.95 4.37 14.59
CA GLU A 2 -5.84 5.15 15.82
C GLU A 2 -4.95 6.37 15.52
N THR A 3 -5.45 7.56 15.72
CA THR A 3 -4.68 8.81 15.64
C THR A 3 -3.73 8.85 16.84
N VAL A 4 -2.51 8.40 16.65
CA VAL A 4 -1.45 8.59 17.64
C VAL A 4 -0.95 10.02 17.52
N GLU A 5 -1.21 10.86 18.50
CA GLU A 5 -0.61 12.19 18.62
C GLU A 5 0.92 12.04 18.60
N PRO A 6 1.62 12.57 17.59
CA PRO A 6 3.06 12.44 17.54
C PRO A 6 3.69 13.24 18.67
N GLN A 7 4.64 12.65 19.39
CA GLN A 7 5.37 13.36 20.43
C GLN A 7 6.06 14.60 19.83
N ALA A 8 5.81 15.79 20.38
CA ALA A 8 6.34 17.05 19.89
C ALA A 8 7.87 17.04 19.72
N SER A 9 8.60 16.35 20.60
CA SER A 9 10.05 16.15 20.51
C SER A 9 10.47 15.39 19.24
N ARG A 10 9.69 14.40 18.81
CA ARG A 10 9.98 13.62 17.59
C ARG A 10 9.74 14.46 16.32
N LEU A 11 8.67 15.24 16.30
CA LEU A 11 8.40 16.16 15.19
C LEU A 11 9.52 17.20 15.05
N ALA A 12 9.93 17.82 16.16
CA ALA A 12 11.03 18.78 16.16
C ALA A 12 12.35 18.17 15.66
N ALA A 13 12.66 16.92 16.06
CA ALA A 13 13.86 16.22 15.60
C ALA A 13 13.83 15.93 14.09
N LEU A 14 12.68 15.57 13.53
CA LEU A 14 12.52 15.35 12.10
C LEU A 14 12.67 16.68 11.32
N GLN A 15 12.04 17.74 11.80
CA GLN A 15 12.16 19.06 11.17
C GLN A 15 13.60 19.59 11.19
N ALA A 16 14.34 19.38 12.29
CA ALA A 16 15.74 19.73 12.40
C ALA A 16 16.65 18.99 11.39
N GLN A 17 16.21 17.82 10.91
CA GLN A 17 16.87 17.06 9.85
C GLN A 17 16.41 17.45 8.43
N GLY A 18 15.60 18.49 8.30
CA GLY A 18 15.08 18.95 7.02
C GLY A 18 13.93 18.11 6.47
N VAL A 19 13.31 17.24 7.28
CA VAL A 19 12.14 16.47 6.88
C VAL A 19 10.94 17.40 6.83
N GLU A 20 10.27 17.43 5.68
CA GLU A 20 9.00 18.13 5.54
C GLU A 20 7.89 17.31 6.22
N LEU A 21 7.12 17.96 7.07
CA LEU A 21 6.00 17.34 7.77
C LEU A 21 4.69 17.87 7.21
N GLN A 22 3.80 16.98 6.83
CA GLN A 22 2.45 17.31 6.37
C GLN A 22 1.43 16.76 7.36
N SER A 23 0.59 17.63 7.88
CA SER A 23 -0.58 17.24 8.66
C SER A 23 -1.76 16.99 7.73
N LEU A 24 -2.47 15.91 7.97
CA LEU A 24 -3.74 15.58 7.31
C LEU A 24 -4.82 15.43 8.40
N ASP A 25 -6.05 15.82 8.07
CA ASP A 25 -7.19 15.70 9.01
C ASP A 25 -7.45 14.25 9.42
N ARG A 26 -7.18 13.31 8.51
CA ARG A 26 -7.24 11.87 8.72
C ARG A 26 -6.09 11.20 7.98
N CYS A 27 -5.52 10.15 8.59
CA CYS A 27 -4.45 9.37 7.97
C CYS A 27 -5.05 8.34 6.99
N GLU A 28 -5.53 8.82 5.84
CA GLU A 28 -6.16 8.01 4.79
C GLU A 28 -5.37 8.09 3.47
N PRO A 29 -5.21 6.96 2.75
CA PRO A 29 -4.52 6.92 1.46
C PRO A 29 -5.01 7.93 0.44
N GLU A 30 -6.31 8.10 0.28
CA GLU A 30 -6.93 9.05 -0.67
C GLU A 30 -6.54 10.50 -0.37
N LEU A 31 -6.58 10.90 0.90
CA LEU A 31 -6.19 12.26 1.31
C LEU A 31 -4.70 12.51 1.07
N LEU A 32 -3.86 11.51 1.35
CA LEU A 32 -2.43 11.60 1.06
C LEU A 32 -2.17 11.74 -0.44
N LEU A 33 -2.82 10.93 -1.28
CA LEU A 33 -2.67 11.01 -2.74
C LEU A 33 -3.14 12.36 -3.28
N SER A 34 -4.24 12.91 -2.76
CA SER A 34 -4.74 14.23 -3.13
C SER A 34 -3.73 15.32 -2.81
N GLU A 35 -3.09 15.29 -1.65
CA GLU A 35 -2.05 16.23 -1.27
C GLU A 35 -0.80 16.09 -2.15
N LEU A 36 -0.35 14.85 -2.42
CA LEU A 36 0.78 14.59 -3.31
C LEU A 36 0.49 15.07 -4.74
N ALA A 37 -0.72 14.84 -5.26
CA ALA A 37 -1.13 15.32 -6.57
C ALA A 37 -1.13 16.86 -6.64
N ARG A 38 -1.60 17.56 -5.60
CA ARG A 38 -1.53 19.02 -5.51
C ARG A 38 -0.09 19.55 -5.56
N ARG A 39 0.88 18.76 -5.13
CA ARG A 39 2.32 19.05 -5.21
C ARG A 39 2.96 18.64 -6.55
N GLY A 40 2.16 18.13 -7.49
CA GLY A 40 2.63 17.72 -8.81
C GLY A 40 3.13 16.28 -8.89
N CYS A 41 2.96 15.47 -7.84
CA CYS A 41 3.26 14.05 -7.91
C CYS A 41 2.18 13.32 -8.70
N ASN A 42 2.53 12.71 -9.82
CA ASN A 42 1.62 11.95 -10.68
C ASN A 42 1.84 10.42 -10.61
N ARG A 43 2.80 9.98 -9.80
CA ARG A 43 3.07 8.57 -9.53
C ARG A 43 3.57 8.42 -8.09
N VAL A 44 3.00 7.47 -7.36
CA VAL A 44 3.34 7.15 -5.97
C VAL A 44 3.63 5.67 -5.85
N LEU A 45 4.75 5.33 -5.23
CA LEU A 45 5.09 3.95 -4.87
C LEU A 45 4.72 3.72 -3.40
N TRP A 46 3.89 2.71 -3.16
CA TRP A 46 3.51 2.27 -1.83
C TRP A 46 4.46 1.18 -1.33
N GLU A 47 5.50 1.56 -0.59
CA GLU A 47 6.36 0.63 0.16
C GLU A 47 5.95 0.62 1.64
N CYS A 48 4.87 -0.05 1.95
CA CYS A 48 4.23 0.07 3.24
C CYS A 48 3.90 -1.31 3.84
N GLY A 49 3.60 -1.31 5.14
CA GLY A 49 3.15 -2.52 5.84
C GLY A 49 1.70 -2.89 5.48
N PRO A 50 1.25 -4.07 5.94
CA PRO A 50 -0.03 -4.66 5.53
C PRO A 50 -1.25 -3.79 5.83
N GLY A 51 -1.25 -3.03 6.91
CA GLY A 51 -2.37 -2.16 7.27
C GLY A 51 -2.60 -1.04 6.27
N LEU A 52 -1.54 -0.30 5.90
CA LEU A 52 -1.65 0.79 4.92
C LEU A 52 -1.89 0.25 3.51
N ALA A 53 -1.25 -0.88 3.16
CA ALA A 53 -1.46 -1.53 1.87
C ALA A 53 -2.91 -1.95 1.67
N SER A 54 -3.54 -2.55 2.69
CA SER A 54 -4.96 -2.92 2.66
C SER A 54 -5.87 -1.70 2.55
N ALA A 55 -5.61 -0.65 3.33
CA ALA A 55 -6.40 0.58 3.25
C ALA A 55 -6.31 1.24 1.87
N ALA A 56 -5.12 1.26 1.26
CA ALA A 56 -4.94 1.80 -0.09
C ALA A 56 -5.70 0.99 -1.16
N LEU A 57 -5.71 -0.33 -1.03
CA LEU A 57 -6.49 -1.21 -1.92
C LEU A 57 -8.00 -1.00 -1.74
N GLN A 58 -8.49 -0.99 -0.50
CA GLN A 58 -9.91 -0.79 -0.20
C GLN A 58 -10.45 0.55 -0.69
N GLN A 59 -9.61 1.59 -0.70
CA GLN A 59 -9.96 2.93 -1.20
C GLN A 59 -9.72 3.11 -2.71
N GLY A 60 -9.34 2.03 -3.43
CA GLY A 60 -9.08 2.13 -4.88
C GLY A 60 -7.84 2.97 -5.24
N CYS A 61 -6.94 3.19 -4.30
CA CYS A 61 -5.74 4.02 -4.46
C CYS A 61 -4.56 3.29 -5.12
N VAL A 62 -4.73 2.04 -5.53
CA VAL A 62 -3.69 1.21 -6.14
C VAL A 62 -4.11 0.80 -7.55
N GLN A 63 -3.28 1.09 -8.54
CA GLN A 63 -3.50 0.70 -9.94
C GLN A 63 -2.67 -0.50 -10.34
N GLU A 64 -1.46 -0.61 -9.81
CA GLU A 64 -0.51 -1.67 -10.15
C GLU A 64 0.12 -2.27 -8.90
N ILE A 65 0.34 -3.57 -8.92
CA ILE A 65 1.05 -4.30 -7.87
C ILE A 65 2.32 -4.89 -8.49
N ALA A 66 3.44 -4.78 -7.77
CA ALA A 66 4.68 -5.48 -8.06
C ALA A 66 5.00 -6.40 -6.87
N ALA A 67 4.90 -7.70 -7.08
CA ALA A 67 5.18 -8.71 -6.07
C ALA A 67 6.50 -9.40 -6.35
N VAL A 68 7.44 -9.32 -5.41
CA VAL A 68 8.69 -10.07 -5.46
C VAL A 68 8.53 -11.33 -4.62
N ILE A 69 8.69 -12.48 -5.25
CA ILE A 69 8.51 -13.80 -4.64
C ILE A 69 9.89 -14.46 -4.54
N ALA A 70 10.42 -14.56 -3.33
CA ALA A 70 11.63 -15.31 -3.06
C ALA A 70 11.32 -16.83 -3.03
N PRO A 71 12.21 -17.71 -3.54
CA PRO A 71 12.04 -19.16 -3.48
C PRO A 71 12.38 -19.70 -2.09
N LYS A 72 11.66 -19.21 -1.07
CA LYS A 72 11.87 -19.54 0.36
C LYS A 72 10.51 -19.81 1.00
N LEU A 73 10.50 -20.77 1.91
CA LEU A 73 9.34 -21.10 2.74
C LEU A 73 9.55 -20.52 4.14
N LEU A 74 8.74 -19.56 4.53
CA LEU A 74 8.81 -19.00 5.87
C LEU A 74 7.97 -19.80 6.86
N GLY A 75 6.73 -20.11 6.52
CA GLY A 75 5.79 -20.81 7.39
C GLY A 75 5.46 -20.06 8.69
N GLY A 76 4.58 -20.66 9.48
CA GLY A 76 4.17 -20.14 10.79
C GLY A 76 2.85 -19.41 10.79
N GLU A 77 2.05 -19.68 11.82
CA GLU A 77 0.70 -19.12 11.99
C GLU A 77 0.72 -17.59 12.14
N LEU A 78 1.79 -17.04 12.72
CA LEU A 78 2.00 -15.60 12.91
C LEU A 78 2.89 -14.96 11.83
N ALA A 79 3.10 -15.64 10.71
CA ALA A 79 3.88 -15.10 9.61
C ALA A 79 3.21 -13.81 9.08
N ARG A 80 4.05 -12.78 8.84
CA ARG A 80 3.57 -11.52 8.27
C ARG A 80 3.13 -11.73 6.83
N THR A 81 1.95 -11.23 6.51
CA THR A 81 1.42 -11.20 5.14
C THR A 81 1.66 -9.82 4.52
N PRO A 82 1.76 -9.71 3.19
CA PRO A 82 1.89 -8.40 2.53
C PRO A 82 0.65 -7.52 2.67
N LEU A 83 -0.51 -8.13 2.91
CA LEU A 83 -1.79 -7.47 3.10
C LEU A 83 -2.41 -7.93 4.41
N GLY A 84 -3.15 -7.05 5.08
CA GLY A 84 -4.06 -7.39 6.16
C GLY A 84 -5.37 -7.98 5.62
N ASP A 85 -6.31 -8.21 6.52
CA ASP A 85 -7.63 -8.67 6.15
C ASP A 85 -8.37 -7.57 5.33
N LEU A 86 -8.83 -7.94 4.15
CA LEU A 86 -9.64 -7.08 3.26
C LEU A 86 -11.15 -7.27 3.47
N GLY A 87 -11.55 -8.17 4.37
CA GLY A 87 -12.95 -8.44 4.72
C GLY A 87 -13.71 -9.24 3.67
N PHE A 88 -13.03 -9.90 2.70
CA PHE A 88 -13.70 -10.73 1.71
C PHE A 88 -14.16 -12.04 2.35
N THR A 89 -15.43 -12.37 2.13
CA THR A 89 -16.06 -13.60 2.63
C THR A 89 -16.39 -14.61 1.54
N ALA A 90 -16.28 -14.21 0.27
CA ALA A 90 -16.54 -15.05 -0.89
C ALA A 90 -15.54 -14.76 -2.03
N MET A 91 -15.29 -15.75 -2.88
CA MET A 91 -14.29 -15.63 -3.96
C MET A 91 -14.67 -14.64 -5.07
N ASP A 92 -15.94 -14.36 -5.26
CA ASP A 92 -16.45 -13.37 -6.22
C ASP A 92 -16.22 -11.91 -5.78
N GLN A 93 -15.90 -11.70 -4.50
CA GLN A 93 -15.53 -10.40 -3.93
C GLN A 93 -14.05 -10.08 -4.07
N VAL A 94 -13.20 -11.10 -4.33
CA VAL A 94 -11.75 -10.94 -4.35
C VAL A 94 -11.32 -10.06 -5.53
N LEU A 95 -10.35 -9.18 -5.28
CA LEU A 95 -9.80 -8.31 -6.31
C LEU A 95 -9.12 -9.12 -7.42
N SER A 96 -9.58 -8.93 -8.64
CA SER A 96 -8.99 -9.58 -9.81
C SER A 96 -7.79 -8.79 -10.32
N LEU A 97 -6.74 -9.50 -10.70
CA LEU A 97 -5.50 -8.94 -11.20
C LEU A 97 -5.26 -9.39 -12.65
N ASN A 98 -4.94 -8.45 -13.53
CA ASN A 98 -4.43 -8.73 -14.85
C ASN A 98 -2.89 -8.77 -14.76
N SER A 99 -2.33 -9.98 -14.64
CA SER A 99 -0.89 -10.16 -14.51
C SER A 99 -0.20 -10.31 -15.84
N GLU A 100 0.99 -9.71 -15.97
CA GLU A 100 1.96 -10.02 -17.01
C GLU A 100 2.70 -11.32 -16.63
N PRO A 101 3.32 -12.00 -17.62
CA PRO A 101 4.22 -13.11 -17.32
C PRO A 101 5.32 -12.66 -16.35
N GLY A 102 5.49 -13.40 -15.26
CA GLY A 102 6.55 -13.12 -14.29
C GLY A 102 7.94 -13.27 -14.91
N PHE A 103 8.90 -12.50 -14.43
CA PHE A 103 10.28 -12.61 -14.88
C PHE A 103 11.26 -12.72 -13.72
N SER A 104 12.38 -13.39 -13.96
CA SER A 104 13.40 -13.62 -12.96
C SER A 104 14.12 -12.32 -12.59
N LEU A 105 14.25 -12.08 -11.29
CA LEU A 105 15.05 -11.02 -10.71
C LEU A 105 16.13 -11.67 -9.82
N GLY A 106 17.22 -12.07 -10.45
CA GLY A 106 18.20 -12.95 -9.81
C GLY A 106 17.61 -14.33 -9.50
N GLN A 107 17.51 -14.66 -8.22
CA GLN A 107 16.87 -15.90 -7.74
C GLN A 107 15.36 -15.74 -7.47
N ASP A 108 14.88 -14.50 -7.42
CA ASP A 108 13.50 -14.17 -7.12
C ASP A 108 12.66 -14.09 -8.42
N LEU A 109 11.34 -14.16 -8.26
CA LEU A 109 10.37 -13.94 -9.31
C LEU A 109 9.66 -12.61 -9.07
N LEU A 110 9.69 -11.72 -10.04
CA LEU A 110 8.87 -10.50 -10.03
C LEU A 110 7.61 -10.72 -10.85
N VAL A 111 6.46 -10.50 -10.23
CA VAL A 111 5.15 -10.49 -10.88
C VAL A 111 4.59 -9.09 -10.83
N LYS A 112 4.26 -8.53 -11.99
CA LYS A 112 3.53 -7.27 -12.11
C LYS A 112 2.09 -7.56 -12.51
N ALA A 113 1.17 -6.85 -11.89
CA ALA A 113 -0.23 -7.00 -12.19
C ALA A 113 -0.98 -5.67 -12.03
N GLN A 114 -1.91 -5.41 -12.93
CA GLN A 114 -2.84 -4.31 -12.83
C GLN A 114 -4.11 -4.77 -12.13
N LEU A 115 -4.62 -3.95 -11.24
CA LEU A 115 -5.96 -4.16 -10.70
C LEU A 115 -6.97 -3.93 -11.83
N SER A 116 -7.80 -4.92 -12.09
CA SER A 116 -8.98 -4.72 -12.92
C SER A 116 -9.81 -3.63 -12.26
N SER A 117 -10.15 -2.56 -12.99
CA SER A 117 -10.96 -1.49 -12.44
C SER A 117 -12.22 -2.09 -11.83
N CYS A 118 -12.29 -2.09 -10.50
CA CYS A 118 -13.54 -2.38 -9.82
C CYS A 118 -14.52 -1.31 -10.33
N ALA A 119 -15.55 -1.71 -11.05
CA ALA A 119 -16.64 -0.81 -11.37
C ALA A 119 -17.11 -0.26 -10.01
N ALA A 120 -17.07 1.06 -9.86
CA ALA A 120 -17.60 1.70 -8.67
C ALA A 120 -19.03 1.17 -8.47
N PRO A 121 -19.41 0.78 -7.26
CA PRO A 121 -20.80 0.41 -7.01
C PRO A 121 -21.67 1.62 -7.32
N ASN A 122 -22.63 1.41 -8.24
CA ASN A 122 -23.67 2.37 -8.56
C ASN A 122 -24.48 2.78 -7.34
#